data_e1bb5acbc3d8c520ef53c970d1a803a7
#
_entry.id   e1bb5acbc3d8c520ef53c970d1a803a7
#
_cell.length_a   1.000
_cell.length_b   1.000
_cell.length_c   1.000
_cell.angle_alpha   90.00
_cell.angle_beta   90.00
_cell.angle_gamma   90.00
#
_symmetry.space_group_name_H-M   'P 1'
#
loop_
_entity.id
_entity.type
_entity.pdbx_description
1 polymer ?
#
loop_
_entity_poly.entity_id
_entity_poly.type
_entity_poly.pdbx_seq_one_letter_code
_entity_poly.pdbx_strand_id
1 'polypeptide(L)'
;MTGFELNRAAPRLQRSSRWDRAFALWPEEGGRRLVNIVVAFVGIVLTAPVMLVVAALVKLTSPGPVLYRQPRVGLDRRGAMGDGNHRRAVDQGGRPFTIYKFRTMYVNNGNGSPQVWATRNDPRVTPLGRVLRQYRLDELPQLFNVLLGEMNVVGPRPEQPAIFARLRQQIPHYQERQRVRPGITGWAQINQRYDTSIADVQRKVAFDLEYVARESVLEDLRILARTVPVVLLRRGAL
;
A
#
# COMPACT_ATOMS: atom_id res chain seq x y z
N MET A 1 -23.39 26.19 25.94
CA MET A 1 -24.56 25.48 25.41
C MET A 1 -24.66 25.75 23.94
N THR A 2 -24.23 24.83 23.10
CA THR A 2 -24.73 24.63 21.71
C THR A 2 -24.10 23.33 21.25
N GLY A 3 -24.94 22.30 21.17
CA GLY A 3 -24.57 20.96 20.73
C GLY A 3 -24.25 20.97 19.24
N PHE A 4 -23.09 20.45 18.88
CA PHE A 4 -22.70 20.15 17.50
C PHE A 4 -23.19 18.73 17.20
N GLU A 5 -24.39 18.66 16.63
CA GLU A 5 -24.93 17.39 16.10
C GLU A 5 -24.10 16.93 14.89
N LEU A 6 -23.18 15.99 15.12
CA LEU A 6 -22.55 15.19 14.08
C LEU A 6 -23.49 14.03 13.65
N ASN A 7 -24.63 14.39 13.08
CA ASN A 7 -25.50 13.42 12.43
C ASN A 7 -25.36 13.55 10.90
N ARG A 8 -24.17 13.22 10.36
CA ARG A 8 -24.04 12.85 8.95
C ARG A 8 -24.07 11.34 8.89
N ALA A 9 -25.26 10.82 8.58
CA ALA A 9 -25.50 9.42 8.29
C ALA A 9 -24.40 8.89 7.35
N ALA A 10 -23.68 7.85 7.79
CA ALA A 10 -22.80 7.09 6.93
C ALA A 10 -23.59 6.68 5.68
N PRO A 11 -23.04 6.81 4.46
CA PRO A 11 -23.74 6.41 3.26
C PRO A 11 -24.15 4.95 3.43
N ARG A 12 -25.46 4.69 3.37
CA ARG A 12 -25.99 3.33 3.38
C ARG A 12 -25.35 2.61 2.21
N LEU A 13 -24.44 1.69 2.50
CA LEU A 13 -23.92 0.75 1.52
C LEU A 13 -25.12 -0.02 0.96
N GLN A 14 -25.58 0.41 -0.21
CA GLN A 14 -26.65 -0.24 -0.93
C GLN A 14 -26.20 -1.69 -1.15
N ARG A 15 -26.93 -2.65 -0.59
CA ARG A 15 -26.66 -4.08 -0.83
C ARG A 15 -26.77 -4.31 -2.33
N SER A 16 -25.64 -4.43 -3.00
CA SER A 16 -25.61 -4.73 -4.41
C SER A 16 -26.37 -6.04 -4.67
N SER A 17 -27.19 -6.04 -5.71
CA SER A 17 -27.93 -7.22 -6.10
C SER A 17 -26.96 -8.34 -6.53
N ARG A 18 -27.46 -9.58 -6.60
CA ARG A 18 -26.68 -10.73 -7.06
C ARG A 18 -26.13 -10.54 -8.49
N TRP A 19 -26.80 -9.71 -9.27
CA TRP A 19 -26.44 -9.37 -10.64
C TRP A 19 -25.38 -8.25 -10.71
N ASP A 20 -25.44 -7.26 -9.82
CA ASP A 20 -24.40 -6.22 -9.71
C ASP A 20 -23.04 -6.85 -9.39
N ARG A 21 -23.03 -7.95 -8.62
CA ARG A 21 -21.82 -8.71 -8.33
C ARG A 21 -21.27 -9.51 -9.51
N ALA A 22 -22.14 -10.02 -10.36
CA ALA A 22 -21.75 -10.77 -11.56
C ALA A 22 -21.20 -9.84 -12.67
N PHE A 23 -21.73 -8.63 -12.79
CA PHE A 23 -21.27 -7.63 -13.76
C PHE A 23 -20.03 -6.85 -13.30
N ALA A 24 -19.83 -6.67 -11.98
CA ALA A 24 -18.66 -6.01 -11.42
C ALA A 24 -17.36 -6.84 -11.55
N LEU A 25 -17.44 -8.11 -11.92
CA LEU A 25 -16.30 -9.03 -11.91
C LEU A 25 -15.53 -9.08 -13.25
N TRP A 26 -15.95 -8.45 -14.35
CA TRP A 26 -15.34 -8.79 -15.65
C TRP A 26 -14.88 -7.66 -16.58
N PRO A 27 -15.49 -6.51 -16.76
CA PRO A 27 -14.88 -5.49 -17.63
C PRO A 27 -13.93 -4.54 -16.91
N GLU A 28 -14.26 -4.06 -15.70
CA GLU A 28 -13.44 -3.06 -15.01
C GLU A 28 -12.19 -3.66 -14.33
N GLU A 29 -12.28 -4.84 -13.70
CA GLU A 29 -11.11 -5.51 -13.14
C GLU A 29 -10.12 -5.91 -14.25
N GLY A 30 -10.59 -6.39 -15.40
CA GLY A 30 -9.75 -6.73 -16.55
C GLY A 30 -9.02 -5.51 -17.11
N GLY A 31 -9.74 -4.42 -17.32
CA GLY A 31 -9.17 -3.15 -17.80
C GLY A 31 -8.16 -2.55 -16.82
N ARG A 32 -8.50 -2.50 -15.53
CA ARG A 32 -7.57 -2.05 -14.48
C ARG A 32 -6.34 -2.95 -14.39
N ARG A 33 -6.50 -4.26 -14.50
CA ARG A 33 -5.38 -5.19 -14.48
C ARG A 33 -4.43 -4.98 -15.65
N LEU A 34 -4.96 -4.77 -16.86
CA LEU A 34 -4.17 -4.46 -18.05
C LEU A 34 -3.38 -3.17 -17.85
N VAL A 35 -4.01 -2.09 -17.39
CA VAL A 35 -3.34 -0.81 -17.09
C VAL A 35 -2.22 -1.02 -16.07
N ASN A 36 -2.47 -1.75 -14.99
CA ASN A 36 -1.46 -2.04 -13.97
C ASN A 36 -0.27 -2.82 -14.54
N ILE A 37 -0.51 -3.83 -15.40
CA ILE A 37 0.55 -4.59 -16.07
C ILE A 37 1.36 -3.68 -16.98
N VAL A 38 0.70 -2.87 -17.84
CA VAL A 38 1.38 -1.97 -18.77
C VAL A 38 2.22 -0.95 -18.00
N VAL A 39 1.66 -0.28 -17.01
CA VAL A 39 2.39 0.71 -16.20
C VAL A 39 3.56 0.07 -15.46
N ALA A 40 3.38 -1.11 -14.88
CA ALA A 40 4.46 -1.80 -14.18
C ALA A 40 5.56 -2.27 -15.13
N PHE A 41 5.20 -2.83 -16.29
CA PHE A 41 6.17 -3.27 -17.30
C PHE A 41 6.97 -2.10 -17.85
N VAL A 42 6.30 -1.04 -18.30
CA VAL A 42 6.95 0.18 -18.79
C VAL A 42 7.81 0.80 -17.69
N GLY A 43 7.29 0.88 -16.48
CA GLY A 43 8.02 1.37 -15.31
C GLY A 43 9.32 0.58 -15.07
N ILE A 44 9.28 -0.76 -15.10
CA ILE A 44 10.47 -1.60 -14.96
C ILE A 44 11.47 -1.34 -16.09
N VAL A 45 11.02 -1.34 -17.34
CA VAL A 45 11.92 -1.12 -18.50
C VAL A 45 12.63 0.24 -18.40
N LEU A 46 11.88 1.31 -18.11
CA LEU A 46 12.43 2.66 -18.01
C LEU A 46 13.34 2.83 -16.79
N THR A 47 13.02 2.18 -15.66
CA THR A 47 13.81 2.32 -14.42
C THR A 47 14.87 1.24 -14.24
N ALA A 48 14.96 0.22 -15.13
CA ALA A 48 15.93 -0.87 -15.03
C ALA A 48 17.38 -0.38 -14.88
N PRO A 49 17.89 0.59 -15.68
CA PRO A 49 19.25 1.10 -15.49
C PRO A 49 19.46 1.70 -14.09
N VAL A 50 18.49 2.48 -13.60
CA VAL A 50 18.52 3.07 -12.25
C VAL A 50 18.47 1.97 -11.20
N MET A 51 17.63 0.96 -11.37
CA MET A 51 17.52 -0.17 -10.44
C MET A 51 18.82 -0.95 -10.35
N LEU A 52 19.52 -1.17 -11.48
CA LEU A 52 20.83 -1.84 -11.48
C LEU A 52 21.90 -1.03 -10.75
N VAL A 53 21.95 0.29 -10.99
CA VAL A 53 22.87 1.19 -10.28
C VAL A 53 22.56 1.19 -8.77
N VAL A 54 21.30 1.32 -8.39
CA VAL A 54 20.87 1.26 -6.97
C VAL A 54 21.25 -0.07 -6.34
N ALA A 55 21.02 -1.19 -7.06
CA ALA A 55 21.37 -2.53 -6.57
C ALA A 55 22.88 -2.66 -6.28
N ALA A 56 23.73 -2.17 -7.21
CA ALA A 56 25.18 -2.14 -7.04
C ALA A 56 25.59 -1.27 -5.85
N LEU A 57 25.06 -0.04 -5.74
CA LEU A 57 25.36 0.86 -4.64
C LEU A 57 24.93 0.28 -3.28
N VAL A 58 23.75 -0.33 -3.18
CA VAL A 58 23.30 -0.99 -1.93
C VAL A 58 24.24 -2.12 -1.55
N LYS A 59 24.73 -2.90 -2.53
CA LYS A 59 25.66 -4.02 -2.26
C LYS A 59 27.04 -3.53 -1.82
N LEU A 60 27.52 -2.44 -2.40
CA LEU A 60 28.86 -1.88 -2.11
C LEU A 60 28.91 -1.08 -0.81
N THR A 61 27.80 -0.42 -0.44
CA THR A 61 27.78 0.49 0.73
C THR A 61 27.41 -0.16 2.04
N SER A 62 26.86 -1.37 2.03
CA SER A 62 26.51 -2.09 3.26
C SER A 62 26.45 -3.61 3.05
N PRO A 63 26.87 -4.43 4.04
CA PRO A 63 26.83 -5.89 3.94
C PRO A 63 25.37 -6.41 3.97
N GLY A 64 25.10 -7.50 3.23
CA GLY A 64 23.80 -8.19 3.23
C GLY A 64 23.09 -8.20 1.87
N PRO A 65 21.80 -8.60 1.81
CA PRO A 65 21.03 -8.72 0.58
C PRO A 65 20.68 -7.33 0.01
N VAL A 66 20.60 -7.22 -1.32
CA VAL A 66 20.21 -5.99 -2.02
C VAL A 66 18.75 -5.66 -1.77
N LEU A 67 17.89 -6.68 -1.81
CA LEU A 67 16.45 -6.53 -1.62
C LEU A 67 16.05 -6.82 -0.16
N TYR A 68 15.26 -5.95 0.39
CA TYR A 68 14.51 -6.16 1.60
C TYR A 68 13.16 -6.81 1.27
N ARG A 69 12.79 -7.83 2.03
CA ARG A 69 11.57 -8.61 1.87
C ARG A 69 10.79 -8.58 3.18
N GLN A 70 9.50 -8.27 3.10
CA GLN A 70 8.65 -8.20 4.28
C GLN A 70 7.23 -8.67 3.97
N PRO A 71 6.60 -9.50 4.84
CA PRO A 71 5.19 -9.86 4.68
C PRO A 71 4.30 -8.63 4.86
N ARG A 72 3.28 -8.53 4.01
CA ARG A 72 2.25 -7.51 4.01
C ARG A 72 0.88 -8.12 3.84
N VAL A 73 -0.15 -7.42 4.33
CA VAL A 73 -1.54 -7.80 4.13
C VAL A 73 -2.00 -7.30 2.76
N GLY A 74 -2.51 -8.23 1.94
CA GLY A 74 -3.05 -7.93 0.62
C GLY A 74 -4.58 -8.02 0.58
N LEU A 75 -5.11 -8.28 -0.62
CA LEU A 75 -6.54 -8.34 -0.90
C LEU A 75 -7.27 -9.35 0.00
N ASP A 76 -8.41 -8.92 0.59
CA ASP A 76 -9.33 -9.81 1.28
C ASP A 76 -10.46 -10.25 0.33
N ARG A 77 -10.44 -11.50 -0.08
CA ARG A 77 -11.45 -12.09 -0.97
C ARG A 77 -12.65 -12.69 -0.24
N ARG A 78 -12.65 -12.69 1.10
CA ARG A 78 -13.72 -13.34 1.87
C ARG A 78 -15.09 -12.69 1.67
N GLY A 79 -15.13 -11.36 1.55
CA GLY A 79 -16.35 -10.62 1.27
C GLY A 79 -16.95 -10.84 -0.12
N ALA A 80 -16.13 -11.28 -1.10
CA ALA A 80 -16.57 -11.53 -2.47
C ALA A 80 -17.12 -12.95 -2.70
N MET A 81 -16.80 -13.91 -1.81
CA MET A 81 -17.14 -15.33 -1.98
C MET A 81 -18.31 -15.82 -1.10
N GLY A 82 -19.00 -14.95 -0.37
CA GLY A 82 -20.06 -15.37 0.57
C GLY A 82 -19.50 -16.13 1.78
N ASP A 83 -20.23 -16.11 2.88
CA ASP A 83 -19.89 -16.74 4.14
C ASP A 83 -19.46 -18.20 3.99
N GLY A 84 -18.34 -18.58 4.54
CA GLY A 84 -18.04 -19.97 4.85
C GLY A 84 -16.64 -20.49 4.54
N ASN A 85 -15.75 -19.76 3.88
CA ASN A 85 -14.42 -20.32 3.57
C ASN A 85 -13.34 -19.86 4.58
N HIS A 86 -13.51 -20.24 5.85
CA HIS A 86 -12.53 -20.02 6.93
C HIS A 86 -11.37 -21.03 6.90
N ARG A 87 -10.80 -21.31 5.72
CA ARG A 87 -9.70 -22.28 5.59
C ARG A 87 -8.37 -21.82 6.21
N ARG A 88 -8.29 -20.63 6.76
CA ARG A 88 -7.07 -20.13 7.41
C ARG A 88 -7.18 -20.27 8.91
N ALA A 89 -6.20 -20.94 9.53
CA ALA A 89 -6.09 -21.07 10.98
C ALA A 89 -5.94 -19.70 11.70
N VAL A 90 -5.41 -18.68 11.01
CA VAL A 90 -5.22 -17.33 11.53
C VAL A 90 -5.78 -16.29 10.57
N ASP A 91 -6.66 -15.43 11.05
CA ASP A 91 -7.17 -14.29 10.28
C ASP A 91 -6.16 -13.14 10.26
N GLN A 92 -5.45 -13.00 9.14
CA GLN A 92 -4.48 -11.95 8.91
C GLN A 92 -5.06 -10.71 8.21
N GLY A 93 -6.38 -10.61 8.07
CA GLY A 93 -7.06 -9.46 7.44
C GLY A 93 -7.12 -9.50 5.91
N GLY A 94 -6.37 -10.38 5.24
CA GLY A 94 -6.32 -10.54 3.80
C GLY A 94 -5.30 -11.60 3.40
N ARG A 95 -5.06 -11.79 2.09
CA ARG A 95 -4.04 -12.72 1.60
C ARG A 95 -2.64 -12.10 1.85
N PRO A 96 -1.78 -12.68 2.68
CA PRO A 96 -0.44 -12.17 2.86
C PRO A 96 0.39 -12.34 1.58
N PHE A 97 1.26 -11.37 1.30
CA PHE A 97 2.23 -11.41 0.23
C PHE A 97 3.56 -10.82 0.69
N THR A 98 4.64 -11.03 -0.06
CA THR A 98 5.95 -10.48 0.25
C THR A 98 6.21 -9.23 -0.59
N ILE A 99 6.33 -8.06 0.04
CA ILE A 99 6.72 -6.83 -0.64
C ILE A 99 8.23 -6.81 -0.88
N TYR A 100 8.65 -6.32 -2.05
CA TYR A 100 10.05 -6.13 -2.42
C TYR A 100 10.42 -4.65 -2.38
N LYS A 101 11.55 -4.34 -1.72
CA LYS A 101 12.15 -3.00 -1.70
C LYS A 101 13.66 -3.10 -1.79
N PHE A 102 14.33 -2.05 -2.23
CA PHE A 102 15.76 -1.96 -1.97
C PHE A 102 16.02 -1.78 -0.47
N ARG A 103 17.08 -2.41 0.02
CA ARG A 103 17.48 -2.27 1.42
C ARG A 103 17.99 -0.85 1.68
N THR A 104 17.37 -0.18 2.63
CA THR A 104 17.70 1.17 3.07
C THR A 104 18.19 1.25 4.51
N MET A 105 18.23 0.11 5.21
CA MET A 105 18.66 0.00 6.60
C MET A 105 19.77 -1.04 6.74
N TYR A 106 20.62 -0.87 7.75
CA TYR A 106 21.58 -1.89 8.13
C TYR A 106 20.87 -3.17 8.56
N VAL A 107 21.47 -4.33 8.25
CA VAL A 107 20.98 -5.63 8.71
C VAL A 107 21.40 -5.81 10.17
N ASN A 108 20.43 -5.83 11.08
CA ASN A 108 20.70 -6.20 12.47
C ASN A 108 20.80 -7.74 12.56
N ASN A 109 21.97 -8.26 12.88
CA ASN A 109 22.23 -9.69 13.09
C ASN A 109 21.73 -10.19 14.46
N GLY A 110 20.86 -9.47 15.14
CA GLY A 110 20.36 -9.85 16.46
C GLY A 110 18.87 -9.65 16.62
N ASN A 111 18.20 -10.71 17.00
CA ASN A 111 16.87 -10.82 17.62
C ASN A 111 15.79 -9.90 17.02
N GLY A 112 14.77 -10.52 16.47
CA GLY A 112 13.61 -9.86 15.87
C GLY A 112 13.16 -8.63 16.61
N SER A 113 13.69 -7.48 16.18
CA SER A 113 13.25 -6.19 16.74
C SER A 113 11.76 -6.06 16.50
N PRO A 114 10.97 -5.68 17.50
CA PRO A 114 9.56 -5.45 17.31
C PRO A 114 9.35 -4.52 16.12
N GLN A 115 8.32 -4.80 15.33
CA GLN A 115 7.96 -3.99 14.16
C GLN A 115 7.58 -2.58 14.66
N VAL A 116 8.54 -1.66 14.64
CA VAL A 116 8.39 -0.27 15.07
C VAL A 116 8.20 0.60 13.84
N TRP A 117 7.33 1.58 13.93
CA TRP A 117 7.21 2.60 12.90
C TRP A 117 8.55 3.33 12.71
N ALA A 118 8.88 3.65 11.46
CA ALA A 118 10.07 4.42 11.15
C ALA A 118 9.94 5.83 11.76
N THR A 119 10.96 6.26 12.48
CA THR A 119 11.04 7.61 13.04
C THR A 119 11.86 8.52 12.13
N ARG A 120 11.64 9.83 12.24
CA ARG A 120 12.47 10.81 11.58
C ARG A 120 13.91 10.69 12.15
N ASN A 121 14.91 10.55 11.28
CA ASN A 121 16.33 10.32 11.66
C ASN A 121 16.62 8.96 12.33
N ASP A 122 15.92 7.90 11.91
CA ASP A 122 16.17 6.55 12.39
C ASP A 122 17.65 6.15 12.14
N PRO A 123 18.44 5.84 13.20
CA PRO A 123 19.88 5.53 13.05
C PRO A 123 20.14 4.23 12.28
N ARG A 124 19.13 3.40 12.09
CA ARG A 124 19.22 2.17 11.30
C ARG A 124 19.29 2.45 9.79
N VAL A 125 18.92 3.66 9.36
CA VAL A 125 18.90 4.03 7.94
C VAL A 125 20.30 4.35 7.47
N THR A 126 20.75 3.67 6.39
CA THR A 126 22.06 3.95 5.78
C THR A 126 22.07 5.34 5.11
N PRO A 127 23.22 5.99 4.92
CA PRO A 127 23.31 7.26 4.18
C PRO A 127 22.70 7.17 2.77
N LEU A 128 23.01 6.10 2.03
CA LEU A 128 22.41 5.81 0.74
C LEU A 128 20.89 5.59 0.89
N GLY A 129 20.47 4.83 1.91
CA GLY A 129 19.07 4.55 2.19
C GLY A 129 18.24 5.80 2.42
N ARG A 130 18.81 6.84 3.01
CA ARG A 130 18.16 8.14 3.20
C ARG A 130 17.84 8.79 1.85
N VAL A 131 18.80 8.78 0.92
CA VAL A 131 18.60 9.29 -0.44
C VAL A 131 17.53 8.47 -1.18
N LEU A 132 17.63 7.13 -1.13
CA LEU A 132 16.65 6.25 -1.79
C LEU A 132 15.23 6.50 -1.30
N ARG A 133 15.01 6.64 0.00
CA ARG A 133 13.69 6.95 0.60
C ARG A 133 13.19 8.33 0.20
N GLN A 134 14.08 9.33 0.17
CA GLN A 134 13.73 10.69 -0.20
C GLN A 134 13.14 10.78 -1.61
N TYR A 135 13.64 9.96 -2.54
CA TYR A 135 13.18 9.90 -3.93
C TYR A 135 12.28 8.69 -4.22
N ARG A 136 11.92 7.91 -3.18
CA ARG A 136 11.13 6.66 -3.28
C ARG A 136 11.71 5.62 -4.22
N LEU A 137 13.00 5.69 -4.52
CA LEU A 137 13.70 4.73 -5.37
C LEU A 137 13.77 3.34 -4.72
N ASP A 138 13.69 3.28 -3.39
CA ASP A 138 13.62 2.03 -2.65
C ASP A 138 12.35 1.24 -2.94
N GLU A 139 11.28 1.87 -3.42
CA GLU A 139 10.01 1.24 -3.72
C GLU A 139 9.89 0.70 -5.16
N LEU A 140 10.83 1.00 -6.06
CA LEU A 140 10.81 0.54 -7.45
C LEU A 140 10.65 -0.99 -7.60
N PRO A 141 11.26 -1.85 -6.77
CA PRO A 141 11.05 -3.29 -6.88
C PRO A 141 9.61 -3.75 -6.64
N GLN A 142 8.73 -2.92 -6.06
CA GLN A 142 7.30 -3.25 -5.91
C GLN A 142 6.57 -3.36 -7.25
N LEU A 143 7.12 -2.81 -8.34
CA LEU A 143 6.60 -3.02 -9.69
C LEU A 143 6.55 -4.52 -10.05
N PHE A 144 7.45 -5.35 -9.52
CA PHE A 144 7.37 -6.81 -9.66
C PHE A 144 6.15 -7.38 -8.89
N ASN A 145 5.81 -6.86 -7.71
CA ASN A 145 4.58 -7.28 -7.01
C ASN A 145 3.32 -6.93 -7.81
N VAL A 146 3.36 -5.80 -8.55
CA VAL A 146 2.25 -5.44 -9.46
C VAL A 146 2.15 -6.43 -10.61
N LEU A 147 3.25 -6.81 -11.26
CA LEU A 147 3.24 -7.82 -12.33
C LEU A 147 2.76 -9.18 -11.82
N LEU A 148 3.13 -9.57 -10.60
CA LEU A 148 2.67 -10.81 -9.95
C LEU A 148 1.18 -10.76 -9.55
N GLY A 149 0.53 -9.60 -9.59
CA GLY A 149 -0.89 -9.43 -9.22
C GLY A 149 -1.13 -9.38 -7.72
N GLU A 150 -0.10 -9.19 -6.92
CA GLU A 150 -0.17 -9.03 -5.47
C GLU A 150 -0.53 -7.59 -5.07
N MET A 151 -0.16 -6.64 -5.93
CA MET A 151 -0.43 -5.20 -5.80
C MET A 151 -1.01 -4.62 -7.10
N ASN A 152 -1.58 -3.44 -6.99
CA ASN A 152 -1.83 -2.50 -8.07
C ASN A 152 -0.81 -1.34 -7.99
N VAL A 153 -0.72 -0.53 -9.01
CA VAL A 153 0.07 0.71 -8.95
C VAL A 153 -0.61 1.69 -7.99
N VAL A 154 -1.95 1.79 -8.09
CA VAL A 154 -2.78 2.64 -7.22
C VAL A 154 -3.63 1.77 -6.30
N GLY A 155 -3.64 2.14 -5.00
CA GLY A 155 -4.42 1.46 -3.96
C GLY A 155 -3.99 1.87 -2.55
N PRO A 156 -4.68 1.39 -1.52
CA PRO A 156 -4.27 1.57 -0.13
C PRO A 156 -2.87 1.02 0.13
N ARG A 157 -2.06 1.75 0.91
CA ARG A 157 -0.71 1.28 1.26
C ARG A 157 -0.77 -0.01 2.10
N PRO A 158 -0.02 -1.09 1.73
CA PRO A 158 -0.08 -2.35 2.46
C PRO A 158 0.58 -2.27 3.83
N GLU A 159 -0.09 -2.79 4.86
CA GLU A 159 0.42 -2.81 6.22
C GLU A 159 1.04 -4.17 6.59
N GLN A 160 1.90 -4.17 7.61
CA GLN A 160 2.45 -5.38 8.20
C GLN A 160 1.36 -6.13 8.97
N PRO A 161 1.32 -7.48 8.96
CA PRO A 161 0.26 -8.25 9.59
C PRO A 161 0.02 -7.92 11.07
N ALA A 162 1.08 -7.75 11.87
CA ALA A 162 0.94 -7.43 13.29
C ALA A 162 0.38 -6.01 13.52
N ILE A 163 0.81 -5.03 12.71
CA ILE A 163 0.29 -3.66 12.77
C ILE A 163 -1.17 -3.66 12.32
N PHE A 164 -1.48 -4.35 11.23
CA PHE A 164 -2.84 -4.48 10.71
C PHE A 164 -3.79 -5.07 11.76
N ALA A 165 -3.40 -6.17 12.40
CA ALA A 165 -4.21 -6.82 13.43
C ALA A 165 -4.54 -5.87 14.60
N ARG A 166 -3.56 -5.08 15.05
CA ARG A 166 -3.74 -4.08 16.11
C ARG A 166 -4.66 -2.93 15.67
N LEU A 167 -4.41 -2.35 14.49
CA LEU A 167 -5.19 -1.20 14.01
C LEU A 167 -6.63 -1.58 13.69
N ARG A 168 -6.87 -2.78 13.20
CA ARG A 168 -8.22 -3.31 12.94
C ARG A 168 -9.09 -3.39 14.21
N GLN A 169 -8.48 -3.60 15.38
CA GLN A 169 -9.19 -3.63 16.65
C GLN A 169 -9.51 -2.22 17.17
N GLN A 170 -8.73 -1.21 16.77
CA GLN A 170 -8.82 0.15 17.29
C GLN A 170 -9.61 1.11 16.38
N ILE A 171 -9.68 0.80 15.10
CA ILE A 171 -10.23 1.71 14.09
C ILE A 171 -11.41 1.03 13.39
N PRO A 172 -12.63 1.60 13.49
CA PRO A 172 -13.79 1.10 12.75
C PRO A 172 -13.53 1.06 11.24
N HIS A 173 -14.08 0.06 10.57
CA HIS A 173 -13.97 -0.11 9.12
C HIS A 173 -12.55 -0.29 8.57
N TYR A 174 -11.53 -0.44 9.42
CA TYR A 174 -10.14 -0.62 8.99
C TYR A 174 -9.95 -1.78 8.01
N GLN A 175 -10.70 -2.88 8.19
CA GLN A 175 -10.69 -4.06 7.33
C GLN A 175 -11.15 -3.77 5.90
N GLU A 176 -12.01 -2.79 5.71
CA GLU A 176 -12.64 -2.53 4.39
C GLU A 176 -11.65 -2.01 3.35
N ARG A 177 -10.51 -1.44 3.77
CA ARG A 177 -9.43 -1.05 2.85
C ARG A 177 -8.81 -2.23 2.12
N GLN A 178 -9.02 -3.47 2.57
CA GLN A 178 -8.55 -4.70 1.92
C GLN A 178 -9.52 -5.26 0.87
N ARG A 179 -10.60 -4.56 0.57
CA ARG A 179 -11.52 -4.91 -0.53
C ARG A 179 -10.89 -4.74 -1.90
N VAL A 180 -9.85 -3.92 -1.99
CA VAL A 180 -9.05 -3.68 -3.19
C VAL A 180 -7.61 -4.13 -2.98
N ARG A 181 -6.86 -4.36 -4.08
CA ARG A 181 -5.43 -4.66 -3.96
C ARG A 181 -4.68 -3.45 -3.42
N PRO A 182 -3.67 -3.66 -2.56
CA PRO A 182 -2.82 -2.57 -2.10
C PRO A 182 -2.05 -1.94 -3.26
N GLY A 183 -1.69 -0.65 -3.10
CA GLY A 183 -0.99 0.13 -4.11
C GLY A 183 0.43 0.56 -3.72
N ILE A 184 1.24 0.90 -4.71
CA ILE A 184 2.51 1.60 -4.54
C ILE A 184 2.22 3.05 -4.13
N THR A 185 1.29 3.70 -4.85
CA THR A 185 0.71 5.00 -4.49
C THR A 185 -0.79 4.85 -4.22
N GLY A 186 -1.44 5.89 -3.70
CA GLY A 186 -2.87 5.87 -3.42
C GLY A 186 -3.42 7.20 -2.96
N TRP A 187 -4.74 7.30 -2.89
CA TRP A 187 -5.44 8.53 -2.55
C TRP A 187 -5.01 9.09 -1.19
N ALA A 188 -4.89 8.25 -0.17
CA ALA A 188 -4.36 8.65 1.14
C ALA A 188 -2.91 9.17 1.04
N GLN A 189 -2.04 8.52 0.27
CA GLN A 189 -0.62 8.85 0.18
C GLN A 189 -0.34 10.21 -0.49
N ILE A 190 -1.21 10.66 -1.40
CA ILE A 190 -1.08 11.98 -2.05
C ILE A 190 -1.74 13.12 -1.26
N ASN A 191 -2.69 12.81 -0.35
CA ASN A 191 -3.42 13.82 0.42
C ASN A 191 -2.92 13.96 1.87
N GLN A 192 -2.26 12.93 2.40
CA GLN A 192 -1.77 12.92 3.78
C GLN A 192 -0.28 12.59 3.84
N ARG A 193 0.41 13.23 4.77
CA ARG A 193 1.81 12.93 5.11
C ARG A 193 1.88 11.71 6.04
N TYR A 194 2.93 11.57 6.82
CA TYR A 194 3.14 10.44 7.72
C TYR A 194 2.13 10.38 8.86
N ASP A 195 1.79 9.14 9.23
CA ASP A 195 0.96 8.85 10.40
C ASP A 195 1.83 8.95 11.65
N THR A 196 1.51 9.87 12.55
CA THR A 196 2.18 10.07 13.85
C THR A 196 1.27 9.74 15.03
N SER A 197 -0.02 9.61 14.78
CA SER A 197 -1.05 9.35 15.78
C SER A 197 -2.14 8.41 15.26
N ILE A 198 -2.95 7.86 16.16
CA ILE A 198 -4.15 7.08 15.78
C ILE A 198 -5.13 7.93 14.98
N ALA A 199 -5.26 9.23 15.30
CA ALA A 199 -6.11 10.15 14.54
C ALA A 199 -5.63 10.31 13.09
N ASP A 200 -4.32 10.33 12.84
CA ASP A 200 -3.78 10.36 11.48
C ASP A 200 -4.11 9.07 10.73
N VAL A 201 -4.00 7.91 11.40
CA VAL A 201 -4.37 6.63 10.79
C VAL A 201 -5.87 6.58 10.47
N GLN A 202 -6.74 7.10 11.35
CA GLN A 202 -8.18 7.20 11.06
C GLN A 202 -8.46 8.06 9.82
N ARG A 203 -7.79 9.19 9.70
CA ARG A 203 -7.90 10.09 8.53
C ARG A 203 -7.41 9.41 7.25
N LYS A 204 -6.30 8.67 7.33
CA LYS A 204 -5.78 7.85 6.23
C LYS A 204 -6.80 6.79 5.80
N VAL A 205 -7.41 6.10 6.76
CA VAL A 205 -8.47 5.11 6.49
C VAL A 205 -9.65 5.75 5.76
N ALA A 206 -10.08 6.95 6.17
CA ALA A 206 -11.16 7.66 5.48
C ALA A 206 -10.82 7.90 3.99
N PHE A 207 -9.59 8.36 3.67
CA PHE A 207 -9.15 8.48 2.29
C PHE A 207 -9.07 7.13 1.55
N ASP A 208 -8.58 6.07 2.22
CA ASP A 208 -8.53 4.75 1.62
C ASP A 208 -9.94 4.21 1.29
N LEU A 209 -10.92 4.43 2.19
CA LEU A 209 -12.31 4.02 1.96
C LEU A 209 -13.00 4.86 0.88
N GLU A 210 -12.69 6.16 0.81
CA GLU A 210 -13.14 7.02 -0.29
C GLU A 210 -12.64 6.50 -1.64
N TYR A 211 -11.38 6.08 -1.73
CA TYR A 211 -10.85 5.44 -2.93
C TYR A 211 -11.53 4.11 -3.23
N VAL A 212 -11.71 3.23 -2.23
CA VAL A 212 -12.41 1.94 -2.39
C VAL A 212 -13.81 2.12 -2.96
N ALA A 213 -14.51 3.20 -2.57
CA ALA A 213 -15.86 3.49 -3.06
C ALA A 213 -15.89 4.02 -4.51
N ARG A 214 -14.79 4.57 -5.01
CA ARG A 214 -14.68 5.23 -6.34
C ARG A 214 -13.67 4.58 -7.26
N GLU A 215 -13.15 3.41 -6.89
CA GLU A 215 -12.11 2.74 -7.66
C GLU A 215 -12.51 2.55 -9.13
N SER A 216 -11.69 3.07 -10.04
CA SER A 216 -11.86 2.97 -11.48
C SER A 216 -10.53 3.22 -12.19
N VAL A 217 -10.45 2.85 -13.49
CA VAL A 217 -9.27 3.19 -14.32
C VAL A 217 -9.02 4.70 -14.35
N LEU A 218 -10.09 5.49 -14.46
CA LEU A 218 -9.97 6.95 -14.53
C LEU A 218 -9.46 7.54 -13.21
N GLU A 219 -9.94 7.05 -12.07
CA GLU A 219 -9.47 7.49 -10.75
C GLU A 219 -8.01 7.07 -10.52
N ASP A 220 -7.63 5.87 -10.95
CA ASP A 220 -6.23 5.41 -10.88
C ASP A 220 -5.32 6.34 -11.70
N LEU A 221 -5.69 6.69 -12.94
CA LEU A 221 -4.92 7.62 -13.78
C LEU A 221 -4.85 9.02 -13.17
N ARG A 222 -5.93 9.52 -12.57
CA ARG A 222 -5.95 10.80 -11.86
C ARG A 222 -4.99 10.80 -10.67
N ILE A 223 -4.98 9.73 -9.87
CA ILE A 223 -4.07 9.58 -8.72
C ILE A 223 -2.62 9.49 -9.20
N LEU A 224 -2.34 8.73 -10.27
CA LEU A 224 -1.01 8.65 -10.87
C LEU A 224 -0.51 10.02 -11.32
N ALA A 225 -1.33 10.80 -12.02
CA ALA A 225 -0.97 12.14 -12.44
C ALA A 225 -0.65 13.07 -11.26
N ARG A 226 -1.41 12.96 -10.15
CA ARG A 226 -1.16 13.70 -8.91
C ARG A 226 0.03 13.19 -8.10
N THR A 227 0.42 11.94 -8.28
CA THR A 227 1.60 11.37 -7.61
C THR A 227 2.90 11.98 -8.13
N VAL A 228 2.98 12.29 -9.43
CA VAL A 228 4.21 12.84 -10.05
C VAL A 228 4.72 14.09 -9.32
N PRO A 229 3.93 15.16 -9.12
CA PRO A 229 4.40 16.34 -8.41
C PRO A 229 4.70 16.06 -6.93
N VAL A 230 4.00 15.12 -6.27
CA VAL A 230 4.28 14.75 -4.87
C VAL A 230 5.67 14.14 -4.73
N VAL A 231 6.06 13.26 -5.68
CA VAL A 231 7.40 12.64 -5.70
C VAL A 231 8.47 13.66 -6.06
N LEU A 232 8.26 14.45 -7.11
CA LEU A 232 9.24 15.45 -7.58
C LEU A 232 9.49 16.55 -6.53
N LEU A 233 8.44 17.01 -5.86
CA LEU A 233 8.52 18.03 -4.81
C LEU A 233 8.89 17.44 -3.44
N ARG A 234 9.19 16.14 -3.35
CA ARG A 234 9.56 15.42 -2.12
C ARG A 234 8.53 15.57 -0.99
N ARG A 235 7.25 15.78 -1.35
CA ARG A 235 6.18 15.90 -0.36
C ARG A 235 5.91 14.51 0.23
N GLY A 236 6.06 14.36 1.56
CA GLY A 236 5.87 13.08 2.24
C GLY A 236 7.08 12.12 2.16
N ALA A 237 8.31 12.62 1.99
CA ALA A 237 9.54 11.89 2.32
C ALA A 237 9.93 12.15 3.78
N LEU A 238 10.34 11.07 4.51
CA LEU A 238 10.90 11.18 5.89
C LEU A 238 12.29 11.78 5.83
#